data_34e9044d1a8a36d3641c0a74b1eb84f2
#
_entry.id   34e9044d1a8a36d3641c0a74b1eb84f2
#
_cell.length_a   1.000
_cell.length_b   1.000
_cell.length_c   1.000
_cell.angle_alpha   90.00
_cell.angle_beta   90.00
_cell.angle_gamma   90.00
#
_symmetry.space_group_name_H-M   'P 1'
#
loop_
_entity.id
_entity.type
_entity.pdbx_description
1 polymer ?
#
loop_
_entity_poly.entity_id
_entity_poly.type
_entity_poly.pdbx_seq_one_letter_code
_entity_poly.pdbx_strand_id
1 'polypeptide(L)'
;MTTPTDAVPSPHPRPFLLVQTRPEDDAAAAEVEAVERLGGYPEGRLRVLRLDRVVQRPDVATHGLDWEAELADVAAVILPGSPFTGTDPEETKSPVQRAVEAELGRMLDVVRRRDLPFLGCCYGVGTLGRHAGGVVDNAYGESAAPVEVTLTDEGAADPLLAGVPRTFAAYV
;
A
#
# COMPACT_ATOMS: atom_id res chain seq x y z
N MET A 1 -21.54 -31.70 -9.79
CA MET A 1 -20.87 -30.82 -10.77
C MET A 1 -21.60 -29.48 -10.74
N THR A 2 -21.10 -28.55 -9.93
CA THR A 2 -21.61 -27.17 -9.83
C THR A 2 -20.84 -26.35 -10.85
N THR A 3 -21.53 -25.86 -11.86
CA THR A 3 -21.03 -24.90 -12.86
C THR A 3 -20.54 -23.65 -12.15
N PRO A 4 -19.36 -23.11 -12.50
CA PRO A 4 -18.94 -21.78 -12.01
C PRO A 4 -19.96 -20.75 -12.51
N THR A 5 -20.51 -19.98 -11.60
CA THR A 5 -21.32 -18.81 -11.96
C THR A 5 -20.42 -17.82 -12.66
N ASP A 6 -20.57 -17.65 -13.97
CA ASP A 6 -19.94 -16.59 -14.73
C ASP A 6 -20.36 -15.23 -14.11
N ALA A 7 -19.48 -14.63 -13.34
CA ALA A 7 -19.70 -13.28 -12.85
C ALA A 7 -19.73 -12.34 -14.06
N VAL A 8 -20.88 -11.68 -14.27
CA VAL A 8 -21.03 -10.65 -15.30
C VAL A 8 -19.98 -9.57 -15.02
N PRO A 9 -19.08 -9.27 -15.96
CA PRO A 9 -18.07 -8.23 -15.75
C PRO A 9 -18.77 -6.90 -15.45
N SER A 10 -18.37 -6.23 -14.37
CA SER A 10 -18.86 -4.90 -14.05
C SER A 10 -18.64 -3.97 -15.25
N PRO A 11 -19.66 -3.19 -15.67
CA PRO A 11 -19.52 -2.27 -16.79
C PRO A 11 -18.53 -1.12 -16.50
N HIS A 12 -18.11 -0.97 -15.26
CA HIS A 12 -17.09 0.01 -14.85
C HIS A 12 -15.78 -0.68 -14.48
N PRO A 13 -14.64 -0.13 -14.90
CA PRO A 13 -13.36 -0.68 -14.55
C PRO A 13 -13.18 -0.61 -13.01
N ARG A 14 -12.71 -1.72 -12.40
CA ARG A 14 -12.53 -1.85 -10.95
C ARG A 14 -11.60 -0.74 -10.43
N PRO A 15 -11.89 -0.13 -9.26
CA PRO A 15 -11.07 0.92 -8.69
C PRO A 15 -9.73 0.39 -8.16
N PHE A 16 -8.77 1.29 -7.99
CA PHE A 16 -7.57 1.10 -7.18
C PHE A 16 -7.87 1.48 -5.73
N LEU A 17 -7.50 0.65 -4.77
CA LEU A 17 -7.68 0.96 -3.36
C LEU A 17 -6.43 1.62 -2.80
N LEU A 18 -6.54 2.90 -2.41
CA LEU A 18 -5.52 3.62 -1.67
C LEU A 18 -5.79 3.45 -0.17
N VAL A 19 -4.88 2.75 0.53
CA VAL A 19 -4.98 2.51 1.98
C VAL A 19 -4.13 3.53 2.71
N GLN A 20 -4.78 4.55 3.28
CA GLN A 20 -4.10 5.63 3.99
C GLN A 20 -4.01 5.37 5.49
N THR A 21 -2.90 5.79 6.08
CA THR A 21 -2.61 5.64 7.51
C THR A 21 -2.28 6.97 8.20
N ARG A 22 -2.46 8.10 7.48
CA ARG A 22 -2.17 9.45 7.98
C ARG A 22 -3.35 9.99 8.77
N PRO A 23 -3.17 10.42 10.04
CA PRO A 23 -4.25 11.01 10.83
C PRO A 23 -4.61 12.44 10.39
N GLU A 24 -3.67 13.20 9.83
CA GLU A 24 -3.87 14.59 9.41
C GLU A 24 -4.64 14.64 8.08
N ASP A 25 -5.77 15.33 8.07
CA ASP A 25 -6.65 15.39 6.89
C ASP A 25 -6.02 16.08 5.70
N ASP A 26 -5.30 17.18 5.94
CA ASP A 26 -4.64 17.92 4.88
C ASP A 26 -3.55 17.08 4.20
N ALA A 27 -2.76 16.34 5.00
CA ALA A 27 -1.74 15.45 4.47
C ALA A 27 -2.36 14.26 3.72
N ALA A 28 -3.48 13.71 4.22
CA ALA A 28 -4.21 12.64 3.55
C ALA A 28 -4.80 13.12 2.21
N ALA A 29 -5.37 14.32 2.16
CA ALA A 29 -5.90 14.90 0.94
C ALA A 29 -4.80 15.18 -0.09
N ALA A 30 -3.67 15.75 0.33
CA ALA A 30 -2.52 15.99 -0.53
C ALA A 30 -1.93 14.68 -1.09
N GLU A 31 -1.95 13.60 -0.32
CA GLU A 31 -1.50 12.28 -0.78
C GLU A 31 -2.43 11.72 -1.87
N VAL A 32 -3.76 11.86 -1.73
CA VAL A 32 -4.72 11.48 -2.79
C VAL A 32 -4.42 12.24 -4.07
N GLU A 33 -4.31 13.57 -4.00
CA GLU A 33 -4.00 14.41 -5.16
C GLU A 33 -2.67 14.00 -5.82
N ALA A 34 -1.63 13.75 -5.01
CA ALA A 34 -0.34 13.32 -5.53
C ALA A 34 -0.42 11.95 -6.24
N VAL A 35 -1.13 10.97 -5.66
CA VAL A 35 -1.31 9.65 -6.26
C VAL A 35 -2.09 9.75 -7.57
N GLU A 36 -3.20 10.49 -7.60
CA GLU A 36 -3.98 10.69 -8.83
C GLU A 36 -3.16 11.36 -9.93
N ARG A 37 -2.51 12.48 -9.61
CA ARG A 37 -1.75 13.26 -10.58
C ARG A 37 -0.52 12.54 -11.10
N LEU A 38 0.28 11.94 -10.21
CA LEU A 38 1.54 11.29 -10.58
C LEU A 38 1.33 9.87 -11.13
N GLY A 39 0.31 9.16 -10.62
CA GLY A 39 -0.06 7.85 -11.12
C GLY A 39 -0.83 7.88 -12.43
N GLY A 40 -1.30 9.06 -12.86
CA GLY A 40 -2.08 9.20 -14.08
C GLY A 40 -3.41 8.45 -14.04
N TYR A 41 -3.98 8.27 -12.84
CA TYR A 41 -5.26 7.57 -12.71
C TYR A 41 -6.40 8.42 -13.25
N PRO A 42 -7.34 7.82 -14.03
CA PRO A 42 -8.55 8.51 -14.42
C PRO A 42 -9.38 8.93 -13.19
N GLU A 43 -10.07 10.06 -13.29
CA GLU A 43 -10.97 10.53 -12.24
C GLU A 43 -11.96 9.43 -11.80
N GLY A 44 -12.17 9.31 -10.50
CA GLY A 44 -13.07 8.32 -9.91
C GLY A 44 -12.54 6.88 -9.89
N ARG A 45 -11.28 6.64 -10.30
CA ARG A 45 -10.67 5.32 -10.27
C ARG A 45 -9.96 5.01 -8.94
N LEU A 46 -9.82 5.97 -8.06
CA LEU A 46 -9.20 5.79 -6.76
C LEU A 46 -10.28 5.69 -5.67
N ARG A 47 -10.32 4.57 -4.97
CA ARG A 47 -11.12 4.39 -3.75
C ARG A 47 -10.19 4.55 -2.55
N VAL A 48 -10.50 5.48 -1.67
CA VAL A 48 -9.67 5.79 -0.50
C VAL A 48 -10.22 5.09 0.74
N LEU A 49 -9.36 4.40 1.47
CA LEU A 49 -9.64 3.81 2.78
C LEU A 49 -8.74 4.47 3.83
N ARG A 50 -9.32 5.28 4.72
CA ARG A 50 -8.63 5.88 5.87
C ARG A 50 -8.51 4.85 6.98
N LEU A 51 -7.52 3.96 6.85
CA LEU A 51 -7.32 2.86 7.79
C LEU A 51 -7.04 3.35 9.21
N ASP A 52 -6.32 4.47 9.36
CA ASP A 52 -6.08 5.16 10.63
C ASP A 52 -7.37 5.48 11.40
N ARG A 53 -8.46 5.76 10.70
CA ARG A 53 -9.78 6.05 11.27
C ARG A 53 -10.64 4.81 11.44
N VAL A 54 -10.60 3.95 10.44
CA VAL A 54 -11.44 2.76 10.41
C VAL A 54 -11.10 1.79 11.54
N VAL A 55 -9.81 1.63 11.90
CA VAL A 55 -9.39 0.78 13.02
C VAL A 55 -9.89 1.27 14.39
N GLN A 56 -10.33 2.52 14.49
CA GLN A 56 -10.86 3.11 15.72
C GLN A 56 -12.37 2.91 15.86
N ARG A 57 -13.04 2.37 14.84
CA ARG A 57 -14.46 2.03 14.91
C ARG A 57 -14.66 0.82 15.82
N PRO A 58 -15.69 0.82 16.71
CA PRO A 58 -15.90 -0.26 17.68
C PRO A 58 -16.08 -1.65 17.05
N ASP A 59 -16.75 -1.71 15.89
CA ASP A 59 -16.96 -2.95 15.13
C ASP A 59 -15.63 -3.50 14.61
N VAL A 60 -14.80 -2.64 14.02
CA VAL A 60 -13.48 -3.02 13.49
C VAL A 60 -12.48 -3.31 14.61
N ALA A 61 -12.47 -2.52 15.68
CA ALA A 61 -11.62 -2.78 16.84
C ALA A 61 -11.90 -4.17 17.48
N THR A 62 -13.13 -4.65 17.36
CA THR A 62 -13.55 -5.94 17.95
C THR A 62 -13.34 -7.12 16.99
N HIS A 63 -13.68 -6.97 15.72
CA HIS A 63 -13.75 -8.07 14.76
C HIS A 63 -12.75 -7.93 13.61
N GLY A 64 -12.18 -6.74 13.40
CA GLY A 64 -11.36 -6.37 12.27
C GLY A 64 -12.16 -6.09 11.01
N LEU A 65 -11.46 -5.72 9.93
CA LEU A 65 -12.05 -5.57 8.60
C LEU A 65 -12.23 -6.93 7.92
N ASP A 66 -13.31 -7.06 7.18
CA ASP A 66 -13.49 -8.14 6.21
C ASP A 66 -12.73 -7.80 4.91
N TRP A 67 -11.45 -8.12 4.88
CA TRP A 67 -10.59 -7.84 3.74
C TRP A 67 -10.96 -8.62 2.47
N GLU A 68 -11.66 -9.77 2.61
CA GLU A 68 -12.19 -10.47 1.43
C GLU A 68 -13.27 -9.62 0.74
N ALA A 69 -14.17 -9.03 1.52
CA ALA A 69 -15.21 -8.14 1.00
C ALA A 69 -14.61 -6.82 0.51
N GLU A 70 -13.70 -6.20 1.28
CA GLU A 70 -13.07 -4.93 0.93
C GLU A 70 -12.29 -5.01 -0.39
N LEU A 71 -11.68 -6.14 -0.69
CA LEU A 71 -10.88 -6.34 -1.90
C LEU A 71 -11.63 -7.06 -3.03
N ALA A 72 -12.92 -7.39 -2.87
CA ALA A 72 -13.67 -8.17 -3.85
C ALA A 72 -13.73 -7.52 -5.23
N ASP A 73 -13.92 -6.20 -5.26
CA ASP A 73 -14.07 -5.41 -6.50
C ASP A 73 -12.95 -4.35 -6.65
N VAL A 74 -11.71 -4.76 -6.43
CA VAL A 74 -10.53 -3.89 -6.51
C VAL A 74 -9.59 -4.39 -7.60
N ALA A 75 -9.03 -3.48 -8.39
CA ALA A 75 -8.06 -3.81 -9.44
C ALA A 75 -6.65 -4.00 -8.88
N ALA A 76 -6.27 -3.17 -7.89
CA ALA A 76 -4.98 -3.19 -7.22
C ALA A 76 -5.07 -2.46 -5.89
N VAL A 77 -4.08 -2.66 -5.02
CA VAL A 77 -3.93 -1.96 -3.74
C VAL A 77 -2.69 -1.07 -3.79
N ILE A 78 -2.82 0.14 -3.26
CA ILE A 78 -1.73 1.09 -3.08
C ILE A 78 -1.60 1.37 -1.58
N LEU A 79 -0.43 1.09 -1.01
CA LEU A 79 -0.07 1.44 0.37
C LEU A 79 1.05 2.48 0.33
N PRO A 80 0.74 3.76 0.58
CA PRO A 80 1.71 4.85 0.50
C PRO A 80 2.59 4.96 1.74
N GLY A 81 3.21 6.10 1.94
CA GLY A 81 3.94 6.44 3.15
C GLY A 81 3.04 6.60 4.37
N SER A 82 3.64 6.61 5.55
CA SER A 82 2.94 6.73 6.84
C SER A 82 3.75 7.63 7.77
N PRO A 83 3.12 8.31 8.75
CA PRO A 83 3.85 8.87 9.88
C PRO A 83 4.34 7.78 10.86
N PHE A 84 3.82 6.55 10.75
CA PHE A 84 4.29 5.42 11.53
C PHE A 84 5.62 4.91 11.00
N THR A 85 6.49 4.50 11.91
CA THR A 85 7.77 3.87 11.58
C THR A 85 7.70 2.37 11.86
N GLY A 86 7.89 1.58 10.81
CA GLY A 86 7.79 0.13 10.93
C GLY A 86 8.83 -0.50 11.87
N THR A 87 9.96 0.18 12.11
CA THR A 87 11.03 -0.26 13.01
C THR A 87 10.86 0.25 14.45
N ASP A 88 9.79 0.98 14.77
CA ASP A 88 9.54 1.40 16.15
C ASP A 88 9.45 0.20 17.09
N PRO A 89 10.07 0.28 18.28
CA PRO A 89 9.90 -0.74 19.31
C PRO A 89 8.40 -0.91 19.66
N GLU A 90 7.98 -2.15 19.90
CA GLU A 90 6.57 -2.46 20.11
C GLU A 90 5.95 -1.67 21.28
N GLU A 91 6.75 -1.45 22.35
CA GLU A 91 6.35 -0.70 23.52
C GLU A 91 6.10 0.80 23.25
N THR A 92 6.69 1.34 22.19
CA THR A 92 6.54 2.78 21.84
C THR A 92 5.40 3.03 20.86
N LYS A 93 4.90 1.99 20.20
CA LYS A 93 3.80 2.13 19.23
C LYS A 93 2.50 2.55 19.91
N SER A 94 1.80 3.48 19.28
CA SER A 94 0.46 3.86 19.70
C SER A 94 -0.54 2.71 19.53
N PRO A 95 -1.66 2.69 20.25
CA PRO A 95 -2.73 1.71 20.01
C PRO A 95 -3.26 1.72 18.57
N VAL A 96 -3.34 2.91 17.95
CA VAL A 96 -3.77 3.06 16.55
C VAL A 96 -2.75 2.45 15.60
N GLN A 97 -1.46 2.69 15.81
CA GLN A 97 -0.40 2.09 15.00
C GLN A 97 -0.44 0.57 15.04
N ARG A 98 -0.54 -0.04 16.24
CA ARG A 98 -0.67 -1.50 16.37
C ARG A 98 -1.90 -2.05 15.64
N ALA A 99 -3.04 -1.37 15.78
CA ALA A 99 -4.26 -1.78 15.09
C ALA A 99 -4.12 -1.68 13.57
N VAL A 100 -3.51 -0.61 13.07
CA VAL A 100 -3.21 -0.44 11.63
C VAL A 100 -2.28 -1.53 11.15
N GLU A 101 -1.17 -1.80 11.85
CA GLU A 101 -0.21 -2.84 11.46
C GLU A 101 -0.85 -4.24 11.45
N ALA A 102 -1.70 -4.54 12.42
CA ALA A 102 -2.44 -5.80 12.44
C ALA A 102 -3.40 -5.94 11.25
N GLU A 103 -4.12 -4.87 10.89
CA GLU A 103 -5.00 -4.85 9.72
C GLU A 103 -4.23 -4.97 8.41
N LEU A 104 -3.10 -4.28 8.29
CA LEU A 104 -2.25 -4.37 7.10
C LEU A 104 -1.71 -5.80 6.91
N GLY A 105 -1.37 -6.49 8.00
CA GLY A 105 -0.99 -7.90 7.94
C GLY A 105 -2.11 -8.76 7.34
N ARG A 106 -3.34 -8.61 7.84
CA ARG A 106 -4.52 -9.35 7.32
C ARG A 106 -4.84 -9.00 5.86
N MET A 107 -4.71 -7.73 5.50
CA MET A 107 -4.87 -7.28 4.12
C MET A 107 -3.86 -7.98 3.19
N LEU A 108 -2.59 -7.99 3.59
CA LEU A 108 -1.53 -8.60 2.79
C LEU A 108 -1.67 -10.12 2.67
N ASP A 109 -2.26 -10.80 3.65
CA ASP A 109 -2.62 -12.21 3.52
C ASP A 109 -3.61 -12.43 2.37
N VAL A 110 -4.62 -11.57 2.25
CA VAL A 110 -5.59 -11.65 1.14
C VAL A 110 -4.95 -11.27 -0.18
N VAL A 111 -4.18 -10.18 -0.22
CA VAL A 111 -3.45 -9.73 -1.41
C VAL A 111 -2.59 -10.85 -1.99
N ARG A 112 -1.77 -11.49 -1.13
CA ARG A 112 -0.88 -12.60 -1.55
C ARG A 112 -1.67 -13.83 -2.00
N ARG A 113 -2.69 -14.22 -1.25
CA ARG A 113 -3.49 -15.40 -1.59
C ARG A 113 -4.23 -15.25 -2.92
N ARG A 114 -4.69 -14.03 -3.25
CA ARG A 114 -5.43 -13.71 -4.47
C ARG A 114 -4.56 -13.23 -5.62
N ASP A 115 -3.25 -13.10 -5.39
CA ASP A 115 -2.30 -12.52 -6.35
C ASP A 115 -2.76 -11.16 -6.89
N LEU A 116 -3.26 -10.31 -5.99
CA LEU A 116 -3.68 -8.96 -6.34
C LEU A 116 -2.47 -8.06 -6.58
N PRO A 117 -2.46 -7.26 -7.64
CA PRO A 117 -1.44 -6.24 -7.82
C PRO A 117 -1.36 -5.31 -6.60
N PHE A 118 -0.14 -5.08 -6.12
CA PHE A 118 0.13 -4.26 -4.94
C PHE A 118 1.32 -3.32 -5.18
N LEU A 119 1.11 -2.04 -4.89
CA LEU A 119 2.16 -1.02 -4.89
C LEU A 119 2.41 -0.52 -3.47
N GLY A 120 3.58 -0.82 -2.91
CA GLY A 120 4.05 -0.25 -1.66
C GLY A 120 5.02 0.90 -1.92
N CYS A 121 4.80 2.04 -1.26
CA CYS A 121 5.73 3.18 -1.29
C CYS A 121 6.17 3.50 0.13
N CYS A 122 7.46 3.74 0.37
CA CYS A 122 8.00 4.11 1.68
C CYS A 122 7.58 3.10 2.77
N TYR A 123 6.67 3.47 3.67
CA TYR A 123 6.11 2.57 4.69
C TYR A 123 5.54 1.28 4.12
N GLY A 124 4.90 1.37 2.93
CA GLY A 124 4.35 0.20 2.23
C GLY A 124 5.41 -0.81 1.80
N VAL A 125 6.61 -0.36 1.43
CA VAL A 125 7.74 -1.24 1.10
C VAL A 125 8.16 -2.06 2.32
N GLY A 126 8.40 -1.39 3.45
CA GLY A 126 8.79 -2.06 4.70
C GLY A 126 7.70 -2.99 5.24
N THR A 127 6.42 -2.59 5.11
CA THR A 127 5.27 -3.41 5.53
C THR A 127 5.19 -4.70 4.72
N LEU A 128 5.29 -4.62 3.38
CA LEU A 128 5.30 -5.79 2.52
C LEU A 128 6.54 -6.67 2.76
N GLY A 129 7.72 -6.05 2.90
CA GLY A 129 8.97 -6.76 3.13
C GLY A 129 8.93 -7.61 4.40
N ARG A 130 8.47 -7.03 5.52
CA ARG A 130 8.29 -7.79 6.79
C ARG A 130 7.23 -8.88 6.67
N HIS A 131 6.11 -8.59 6.03
CA HIS A 131 5.05 -9.59 5.82
C HIS A 131 5.55 -10.78 4.97
N ALA A 132 6.47 -10.53 4.05
CA ALA A 132 7.12 -11.57 3.24
C ALA A 132 8.23 -12.33 3.98
N GLY A 133 8.51 -11.99 5.25
CA GLY A 133 9.56 -12.61 6.07
C GLY A 133 10.93 -11.94 5.97
N GLY A 134 11.00 -10.78 5.33
CA GLY A 134 12.22 -9.96 5.26
C GLY A 134 12.48 -9.20 6.56
N VAL A 135 13.72 -8.75 6.73
CA VAL A 135 14.14 -7.89 7.83
C VAL A 135 14.11 -6.45 7.38
N VAL A 136 13.47 -5.59 8.17
CA VAL A 136 13.48 -4.14 7.97
C VAL A 136 14.12 -3.53 9.21
N ASP A 137 15.27 -2.90 9.01
CA ASP A 137 16.06 -2.29 10.09
C ASP A 137 16.64 -0.93 9.64
N ASN A 138 17.46 -0.33 10.48
CA ASN A 138 18.10 0.96 10.23
C ASN A 138 19.59 0.82 9.86
N ALA A 139 20.08 -0.37 9.50
CA ALA A 139 21.50 -0.61 9.22
C ALA A 139 22.02 0.25 8.07
N TYR A 140 21.16 0.55 7.10
CA TYR A 140 21.47 1.41 5.95
C TYR A 140 20.51 2.61 5.89
N GLY A 141 20.18 3.16 7.07
CA GLY A 141 19.27 4.32 7.14
C GLY A 141 19.85 5.54 6.44
N GLU A 142 19.08 6.19 5.61
CA GLU A 142 19.42 7.41 4.91
C GLU A 142 18.50 8.55 5.36
N SER A 143 19.04 9.78 5.34
CA SER A 143 18.21 10.95 5.54
C SER A 143 17.39 11.23 4.27
N ALA A 144 16.16 11.74 4.43
CA ALA A 144 15.35 12.15 3.30
C ALA A 144 16.11 13.17 2.43
N ALA A 145 16.53 12.76 1.24
CA ALA A 145 17.37 13.54 0.33
C ALA A 145 17.20 13.04 -1.12
N PRO A 146 17.52 13.88 -2.10
CA PRO A 146 17.66 13.39 -3.47
C PRO A 146 18.92 12.52 -3.57
N VAL A 147 18.75 11.33 -4.13
CA VAL A 147 19.85 10.39 -4.42
C VAL A 147 19.87 10.06 -5.91
N GLU A 148 21.05 9.68 -6.40
CA GLU A 148 21.20 9.14 -7.74
C GLU A 148 21.01 7.62 -7.68
N VAL A 149 20.06 7.12 -8.48
CA VAL A 149 19.77 5.69 -8.63
C VAL A 149 20.31 5.22 -9.96
N THR A 150 21.10 4.15 -9.97
CA THR A 150 21.57 3.49 -11.19
C THR A 150 20.97 2.08 -11.26
N LEU A 151 20.26 1.78 -12.34
CA LEU A 151 19.71 0.45 -12.58
C LEU A 151 20.84 -0.57 -12.80
N THR A 152 20.75 -1.73 -12.17
CA THR A 152 21.56 -2.89 -12.51
C THR A 152 21.21 -3.41 -13.90
N ASP A 153 21.92 -4.39 -14.43
CA ASP A 153 21.58 -4.98 -15.72
C ASP A 153 20.24 -5.74 -15.65
N GLU A 154 19.95 -6.39 -14.52
CA GLU A 154 18.68 -7.04 -14.26
C GLU A 154 17.55 -6.00 -14.16
N GLY A 155 17.77 -4.88 -13.44
CA GLY A 155 16.80 -3.79 -13.35
C GLY A 155 16.50 -3.14 -14.71
N ALA A 156 17.51 -2.98 -15.55
CA ALA A 156 17.32 -2.44 -16.89
C ALA A 156 16.57 -3.41 -17.83
N ALA A 157 16.59 -4.71 -17.52
CA ALA A 157 15.86 -5.75 -18.25
C ALA A 157 14.44 -5.99 -17.69
N ASP A 158 14.10 -5.41 -16.53
CA ASP A 158 12.79 -5.59 -15.91
C ASP A 158 11.71 -4.84 -16.69
N PRO A 159 10.62 -5.53 -17.13
CA PRO A 159 9.52 -4.89 -17.85
C PRO A 159 8.87 -3.74 -17.08
N LEU A 160 8.87 -3.77 -15.73
CA LEU A 160 8.32 -2.72 -14.90
C LEU A 160 9.09 -1.40 -15.06
N LEU A 161 10.41 -1.49 -15.31
CA LEU A 161 11.30 -0.34 -15.45
C LEU A 161 11.53 0.05 -16.93
N ALA A 162 10.77 -0.52 -17.85
CA ALA A 162 10.88 -0.20 -19.26
C ALA A 162 10.66 1.29 -19.52
N GLY A 163 11.63 1.94 -20.16
CA GLY A 163 11.58 3.38 -20.45
C GLY A 163 12.14 4.28 -19.34
N VAL A 164 12.49 3.73 -18.17
CA VAL A 164 13.19 4.47 -17.12
C VAL A 164 14.67 4.65 -17.55
N PRO A 165 15.24 5.87 -17.43
CA PRO A 165 16.67 6.08 -17.69
C PRO A 165 17.52 5.18 -16.79
N ARG A 166 18.67 4.70 -17.33
CA ARG A 166 19.57 3.85 -16.54
C ARG A 166 20.04 4.52 -15.24
N THR A 167 20.20 5.84 -15.28
CA THR A 167 20.54 6.65 -14.10
C THR A 167 19.54 7.79 -13.99
N PHE A 168 18.96 7.97 -12.80
CA PHE A 168 17.99 9.02 -12.53
C PHE A 168 18.06 9.47 -11.07
N ALA A 169 17.53 10.67 -10.78
CA ALA A 169 17.39 11.16 -9.41
C ALA A 169 16.05 10.69 -8.80
N ALA A 170 16.10 10.23 -7.57
CA ALA A 170 14.93 9.92 -6.76
C ALA A 170 15.08 10.48 -5.35
N TYR A 171 13.98 10.61 -4.62
CA TYR A 171 14.02 10.91 -3.19
C TYR A 171 13.88 9.62 -2.38
N VAL A 172 14.68 9.48 -1.36
CA VAL A 172 14.62 8.44 -0.35
C VAL A 172 14.07 8.98 0.95
#